data_83a7ae14b2329523b0550a8c5e181f4c
#
_entry.id   83a7ae14b2329523b0550a8c5e181f4c
#
_cell.length_a   1.000
_cell.length_b   1.000
_cell.length_c   1.000
_cell.angle_alpha   90.00
_cell.angle_beta   90.00
_cell.angle_gamma   90.00
#
_symmetry.space_group_name_H-M   'P 1'
#
loop_
_entity.id
_entity.type
_entity.pdbx_description
1 polymer ?
#
loop_
_entity_poly.entity_id
_entity_poly.type
_entity_poly.pdbx_seq_one_letter_code
_entity_poly.pdbx_strand_id
1 'polypeptide(L)'
;MPIIASNFKTNHTRKSTSLFVEKLNEYLKSNEALDEIYIFPTSTSLDSFELNSKLFIGAQNAYHTKNGSFTGEIGLEQLEEFDIKTILI
;
A
#
# COMPACT_ATOMS: atom_id res chain seq x y z
N MET A 1 16.82 8.12 8.52
CA MET A 1 16.61 6.76 8.00
C MET A 1 16.02 6.84 6.58
N PRO A 2 16.64 6.23 5.57
CA PRO A 2 16.10 6.29 4.22
C PRO A 2 14.74 5.60 4.10
N ILE A 3 13.98 6.03 3.14
CA ILE A 3 12.69 5.44 2.78
C ILE A 3 12.82 4.92 1.37
N ILE A 4 12.41 3.67 1.18
CA ILE A 4 12.36 3.06 -0.15
C ILE A 4 10.88 2.94 -0.54
N ALA A 5 10.54 3.44 -1.70
CA ALA A 5 9.16 3.42 -2.18
C ALA A 5 9.08 2.81 -3.57
N SER A 6 8.07 1.98 -3.79
CA SER A 6 7.84 1.34 -5.07
C SER A 6 6.39 1.53 -5.52
N ASN A 7 6.22 2.19 -6.64
CA ASN A 7 4.92 2.37 -7.27
C ASN A 7 4.69 1.23 -8.27
N PHE A 8 3.75 0.36 -7.97
CA PHE A 8 3.44 -0.78 -8.83
C PHE A 8 2.73 -0.40 -10.12
N LYS A 9 2.16 0.79 -10.16
CA LYS A 9 1.35 1.24 -11.30
C LYS A 9 0.23 0.23 -11.56
N THR A 10 0.02 -0.21 -12.79
CA THR A 10 -0.99 -1.22 -13.11
C THR A 10 -0.39 -2.62 -13.21
N ASN A 11 0.82 -2.81 -12.71
CA ASN A 11 1.45 -4.11 -12.66
C ASN A 11 1.02 -4.84 -11.38
N HIS A 12 1.06 -6.14 -11.42
CA HIS A 12 0.64 -7.02 -10.34
C HIS A 12 -0.87 -7.09 -10.13
N THR A 13 -1.31 -8.28 -9.93
CA THR A 13 -2.67 -8.59 -9.51
C THR A 13 -2.70 -8.62 -7.98
N ARG A 14 -3.88 -8.82 -7.41
CA ARG A 14 -4.02 -9.01 -5.98
C ARG A 14 -3.21 -10.20 -5.49
N LYS A 15 -3.23 -11.30 -6.25
CA LYS A 15 -2.48 -12.51 -5.92
C LYS A 15 -0.97 -12.27 -5.93
N SER A 16 -0.45 -11.67 -6.99
CA SER A 16 0.99 -11.41 -7.07
C SER A 16 1.46 -10.37 -6.06
N THR A 17 0.60 -9.40 -5.73
CA THR A 17 0.89 -8.43 -4.68
C THR A 17 0.99 -9.13 -3.32
N SER A 18 0.09 -10.04 -3.03
CA SER A 18 0.11 -10.80 -1.79
C SER A 18 1.39 -11.63 -1.64
N LEU A 19 1.82 -12.27 -2.72
CA LEU A 19 3.07 -13.03 -2.73
C LEU A 19 4.29 -12.12 -2.53
N PHE A 20 4.27 -10.94 -3.12
CA PHE A 20 5.33 -9.96 -2.97
C PHE A 20 5.44 -9.49 -1.51
N VAL A 21 4.31 -9.18 -0.90
CA VAL A 21 4.24 -8.76 0.50
C VAL A 21 4.78 -9.86 1.43
N GLU A 22 4.40 -11.10 1.19
CA GLU A 22 4.89 -12.25 1.95
C GLU A 22 6.41 -12.34 1.92
N LYS A 23 7.00 -12.22 0.73
CA LYS A 23 8.46 -12.28 0.57
C LYS A 23 9.16 -11.10 1.23
N LEU A 24 8.58 -9.92 1.13
CA LEU A 24 9.14 -8.74 1.80
C LEU A 24 9.09 -8.89 3.31
N ASN A 25 8.00 -9.40 3.85
CA ASN A 25 7.89 -9.63 5.28
C ASN A 25 8.97 -10.59 5.78
N GLU A 26 9.21 -11.66 5.06
CA GLU A 26 10.27 -12.62 5.40
C GLU A 26 11.65 -11.98 5.34
N TYR A 27 11.90 -11.22 4.30
CA TYR A 27 13.18 -10.53 4.14
C TYR A 27 13.43 -9.53 5.28
N LEU A 28 12.42 -8.76 5.64
CA LEU A 28 12.53 -7.76 6.71
C LEU A 28 12.68 -8.40 8.08
N LYS A 29 12.13 -9.57 8.29
CA LYS A 29 12.31 -10.34 9.51
C LYS A 29 13.78 -10.70 9.77
N SER A 30 14.49 -11.02 8.69
CA SER A 30 15.89 -11.45 8.76
C SER A 30 16.89 -10.28 8.65
N ASN A 31 16.42 -9.07 8.39
CA ASN A 31 17.25 -7.91 8.11
C ASN A 31 16.75 -6.69 8.88
N GLU A 32 16.89 -6.72 10.20
CA GLU A 32 16.29 -5.73 11.11
C GLU A 32 16.80 -4.30 10.95
N ALA A 33 17.97 -4.11 10.41
CA ALA A 33 18.58 -2.78 10.31
C ALA A 33 18.17 -2.02 9.05
N LEU A 34 17.12 -2.45 8.39
CA LEU A 34 16.75 -1.88 7.11
C LEU A 34 15.83 -0.67 7.23
N ASP A 35 15.75 0.05 6.13
CA ASP A 35 14.93 1.23 5.95
C ASP A 35 13.45 0.89 5.93
N GLU A 36 12.61 1.92 6.05
CA GLU A 36 11.18 1.76 5.85
C GLU A 36 10.88 1.57 4.37
N ILE A 37 9.99 0.64 4.07
CA ILE A 37 9.60 0.31 2.70
C ILE A 37 8.12 0.61 2.52
N TYR A 38 7.82 1.39 1.49
CA TYR A 38 6.45 1.72 1.09
C TYR A 38 6.19 1.11 -0.27
N ILE A 39 5.09 0.37 -0.40
CA ILE A 39 4.64 -0.11 -1.71
C ILE A 39 3.28 0.47 -2.01
N PHE A 40 3.05 0.78 -3.28
CA PHE A 40 1.82 1.42 -3.75
C PHE A 40 1.20 0.54 -4.83
N PRO A 41 0.47 -0.51 -4.42
CA PRO A 41 -0.21 -1.40 -5.37
C PRO A 41 -1.47 -0.75 -5.92
N THR A 42 -2.09 -1.39 -6.91
CA THR A 42 -3.37 -0.90 -7.42
C THR A 42 -4.44 -0.94 -6.33
N SER A 43 -5.50 -0.15 -6.51
CA SER A 43 -6.57 -0.07 -5.52
C SER A 43 -7.25 -1.41 -5.23
N THR A 44 -7.22 -2.33 -6.19
CA THR A 44 -7.80 -3.66 -6.02
C THR A 44 -6.93 -4.59 -5.17
N SER A 45 -5.77 -4.13 -4.74
CA SER A 45 -4.82 -4.92 -3.95
C SER A 45 -4.45 -4.23 -2.64
N LEU A 46 -5.34 -3.41 -2.11
CA LEU A 46 -5.11 -2.66 -0.87
C LEU A 46 -5.66 -3.35 0.37
N ASP A 47 -6.25 -4.52 0.23
CA ASP A 47 -6.83 -5.20 1.38
C ASP A 47 -5.74 -5.59 2.40
N SER A 48 -6.18 -5.78 3.63
CA SER A 48 -5.30 -5.98 4.77
C SER A 48 -4.34 -7.14 4.58
N PHE A 49 -3.06 -6.81 4.63
CA PHE A 49 -1.99 -7.79 4.68
C PHE A 49 -1.40 -7.79 6.07
N GLU A 50 -0.84 -8.90 6.49
CA GLU A 50 0.05 -8.89 7.64
C GLU A 50 1.35 -8.22 7.20
N LEU A 51 1.73 -7.14 7.86
CA LEU A 51 2.89 -6.35 7.48
C LEU A 51 3.95 -6.34 8.57
N ASN A 52 5.19 -6.47 8.16
CA ASN A 52 6.32 -6.16 9.03
C ASN A 52 6.22 -4.68 9.44
N SER A 53 6.70 -4.34 10.64
CA SER A 53 6.61 -2.97 11.16
C SER A 53 7.32 -1.93 10.29
N LYS A 54 8.15 -2.36 9.35
CA LYS A 54 8.85 -1.47 8.41
C LYS A 54 8.28 -1.49 7.00
N LEU A 55 7.19 -2.19 6.78
CA LEU A 55 6.54 -2.28 5.49
C LEU A 55 5.18 -1.60 5.55
N PHE A 56 4.95 -0.69 4.64
CA PHE A 56 3.73 0.12 4.59
C PHE A 56 3.08 0.01 3.22
N ILE A 57 1.77 -0.03 3.21
CA ILE A 57 0.96 -0.01 2.00
C ILE A 57 0.40 1.39 1.83
N GLY A 58 0.56 1.96 0.65
CA GLY A 58 -0.02 3.24 0.31
C GLY A 58 -0.93 3.14 -0.90
N ALA A 59 -1.77 4.13 -1.10
CA ALA A 59 -2.65 4.21 -2.25
C ALA A 59 -1.98 5.00 -3.38
N GLN A 60 -2.17 4.55 -4.61
CA GLN A 60 -1.64 5.25 -5.79
C GLN A 60 -2.40 6.56 -6.05
N ASN A 61 -3.65 6.64 -5.61
CA ASN A 61 -4.51 7.77 -5.86
C ASN A 61 -5.60 7.83 -4.79
N ALA A 62 -6.15 9.03 -4.59
CA ALA A 62 -7.32 9.22 -3.74
C ALA A 62 -8.03 10.49 -4.17
N TYR A 63 -9.37 10.49 -4.06
CA TYR A 63 -10.14 11.69 -4.34
C TYR A 63 -10.11 12.60 -3.11
N HIS A 64 -9.90 13.86 -3.31
CA HIS A 64 -9.57 14.82 -2.25
C HIS A 64 -10.77 15.39 -1.50
N THR A 65 -12.00 15.09 -1.93
CA THR A 65 -13.19 15.62 -1.29
C THR A 65 -13.83 14.57 -0.39
N LYS A 66 -14.76 15.05 0.45
CA LYS A 66 -15.57 14.15 1.26
C LYS A 66 -16.46 13.28 0.38
N ASN A 67 -16.99 12.23 0.95
CA ASN A 67 -17.88 11.31 0.25
C ASN A 67 -19.02 12.05 -0.45
N GLY A 68 -19.47 11.50 -1.56
CA GLY A 68 -20.51 12.10 -2.34
C GLY A 68 -20.81 11.30 -3.60
N SER A 69 -21.45 11.96 -4.57
CA SER A 69 -21.87 11.31 -5.80
C SER A 69 -20.75 11.23 -6.84
N PHE A 70 -19.68 10.54 -6.50
CA PHE A 70 -18.52 10.38 -7.36
C PHE A 70 -18.38 8.90 -7.72
N THR A 71 -18.35 8.64 -9.00
CA THR A 71 -18.24 7.27 -9.52
C THR A 71 -16.80 7.00 -9.97
N GLY A 72 -16.27 5.86 -9.56
CA GLY A 72 -14.92 5.46 -9.96
C GLY A 72 -13.81 6.06 -9.12
N GLU A 73 -14.13 6.89 -8.15
CA GLU A 73 -13.14 7.52 -7.29
C GLU A 73 -12.92 6.72 -6.02
N ILE A 74 -11.71 6.78 -5.49
CA ILE A 74 -11.35 6.17 -4.21
C ILE A 74 -11.32 7.27 -3.16
N GLY A 75 -12.21 7.19 -2.19
CA GLY A 75 -12.34 8.20 -1.16
C GLY A 75 -11.42 7.94 0.04
N LEU A 76 -11.17 8.99 0.80
CA LEU A 76 -10.29 8.90 1.97
C LEU A 76 -10.87 7.99 3.07
N GLU A 77 -12.18 8.04 3.28
CA GLU A 77 -12.82 7.19 4.29
C GLU A 77 -12.70 5.71 3.94
N GLN A 78 -12.80 5.38 2.65
CA GLN A 78 -12.64 4.01 2.19
C GLN A 78 -11.21 3.51 2.44
N LEU A 79 -10.23 4.39 2.24
CA LEU A 79 -8.83 4.04 2.49
C LEU A 79 -8.54 3.87 3.98
N GLU A 80 -9.16 4.67 4.83
CA GLU A 80 -8.96 4.56 6.27
C GLU A 80 -9.36 3.20 6.82
N GLU A 81 -10.40 2.60 6.28
CA GLU A 81 -10.82 1.25 6.69
C GLU A 81 -9.79 0.18 6.34
N PHE A 82 -8.95 0.45 5.36
CA PHE A 82 -7.85 -0.43 5.00
C PHE A 82 -6.56 -0.07 5.75
N ASP A 83 -6.66 0.86 6.68
CA ASP A 83 -5.52 1.37 7.43
C ASP A 83 -4.45 2.00 6.53
N ILE A 84 -4.89 2.59 5.43
CA ILE A 84 -4.01 3.27 4.47
C ILE A 84 -3.88 4.74 4.89
N LYS A 85 -2.66 5.17 5.14
CA LYS A 85 -2.36 6.52 5.61
C LYS A 85 -1.42 7.28 4.69
N THR A 86 -0.99 6.65 3.60
CA THR A 86 -0.02 7.23 2.67
C THR A 86 -0.59 7.16 1.26
N ILE A 87 -0.44 8.24 0.52
CA ILE A 87 -1.00 8.37 -0.82
C ILE A 87 0.07 9.00 -1.71
N LEU A 88 0.18 8.52 -2.94
CA LEU A 88 1.00 9.16 -3.96
C LEU A 88 0.26 10.39 -4.51
N ILE A 89 0.98 11.46 -4.69
CA ILE A 89 0.43 12.68 -5.27
C ILE A 89 1.07 12.96 -6.62
#